data_917951866d929422346aad4b441d55e0
#
_entry.id   917951866d929422346aad4b441d55e0
#
_cell.length_a   1.000
_cell.length_b   1.000
_cell.length_c   1.000
_cell.angle_alpha   90.00
_cell.angle_beta   90.00
_cell.angle_gamma   90.00
#
_symmetry.space_group_name_H-M   'P 1'
#
loop_
_entity.id
_entity.type
_entity.pdbx_description
1 polymer ?
#
loop_
_entity_poly.entity_id
_entity_poly.type
_entity_poly.pdbx_seq_one_letter_code
_entity_poly.pdbx_strand_id
1 'polypeptide(L)'
;MEDKKISRYPIPKLNSLPEDIKNHITSLHEKIGFIPNVFLTLSYRPDEFRAFMAYHDALMERQGGLTKAEKEMIIVATSNKNGCQYCVIAHGAILRVRAKDPLIADQVAINYKKADISERQKAMLTFALKVTDDSKSISDEDFEYLSEHGFSDDDIWDIAGITAFFGLSNRMANFTSMRPNPEFYKMGREIN
;
A
#
# COMPACT_ATOMS: atom_id res chain seq x y z
N MET A 1 3.10 -14.31 26.65
CA MET A 1 2.23 -14.02 25.49
C MET A 1 2.57 -15.06 24.44
N GLU A 2 1.61 -15.89 24.01
CA GLU A 2 1.86 -16.80 22.88
C GLU A 2 2.36 -16.04 21.68
N ASP A 3 3.40 -16.56 21.07
CA ASP A 3 3.99 -15.97 19.84
C ASP A 3 2.97 -16.10 18.71
N LYS A 4 2.25 -15.02 18.44
CA LYS A 4 1.16 -15.02 17.46
C LYS A 4 1.76 -15.20 16.07
N LYS A 5 1.36 -16.27 15.36
CA LYS A 5 1.80 -16.53 13.98
C LYS A 5 1.60 -15.31 13.08
N ILE A 6 2.61 -14.98 12.29
CA ILE A 6 2.55 -13.85 11.33
C ILE A 6 1.76 -14.17 10.08
N SER A 7 1.54 -15.44 9.77
CA SER A 7 0.75 -15.93 8.64
C SER A 7 0.08 -17.25 9.00
N ARG A 8 -1.04 -17.54 8.33
CA ARG A 8 -1.68 -18.87 8.33
C ARG A 8 -0.83 -19.92 7.60
N TYR A 9 -0.06 -19.48 6.60
CA TYR A 9 0.85 -20.34 5.85
C TYR A 9 2.22 -20.46 6.54
N PRO A 10 2.96 -21.55 6.29
CA PRO A 10 4.31 -21.68 6.79
C PRO A 10 5.22 -20.56 6.27
N ILE A 11 6.06 -20.03 7.14
CA ILE A 11 7.09 -19.06 6.75
C ILE A 11 8.36 -19.83 6.40
N PRO A 12 8.88 -19.72 5.17
CA PRO A 12 10.15 -20.34 4.79
C PRO A 12 11.31 -19.77 5.63
N LYS A 13 12.29 -20.61 5.92
CA LYS A 13 13.54 -20.13 6.52
C LYS A 13 14.32 -19.34 5.48
N LEU A 14 14.89 -18.18 5.85
CA LEU A 14 15.64 -17.33 4.91
C LEU A 14 16.72 -18.10 4.13
N ASN A 15 17.43 -19.03 4.81
CA ASN A 15 18.47 -19.84 4.18
C ASN A 15 17.95 -20.90 3.19
N SER A 16 16.65 -21.15 3.16
CA SER A 16 16.01 -22.08 2.19
C SER A 16 15.40 -21.34 0.99
N LEU A 17 15.41 -20.02 0.98
CA LEU A 17 14.89 -19.22 -0.14
C LEU A 17 15.91 -19.17 -1.30
N PRO A 18 15.43 -18.99 -2.55
CA PRO A 18 16.29 -18.62 -3.66
C PRO A 18 17.12 -17.38 -3.33
N GLU A 19 18.36 -17.34 -3.83
CA GLU A 19 19.35 -16.34 -3.43
C GLU A 19 18.92 -14.90 -3.74
N ASP A 20 18.27 -14.67 -4.88
CA ASP A 20 17.72 -13.37 -5.27
C ASP A 20 16.68 -12.85 -4.27
N ILE A 21 15.77 -13.70 -3.82
CA ILE A 21 14.74 -13.35 -2.83
C ILE A 21 15.37 -13.10 -1.46
N LYS A 22 16.30 -13.98 -1.07
CA LYS A 22 17.05 -13.82 0.18
C LYS A 22 17.79 -12.48 0.20
N ASN A 23 18.52 -12.16 -0.88
CA ASN A 23 19.25 -10.90 -1.00
C ASN A 23 18.33 -9.69 -0.94
N HIS A 24 17.17 -9.74 -1.62
CA HIS A 24 16.15 -8.69 -1.56
C HIS A 24 15.66 -8.45 -0.12
N ILE A 25 15.29 -9.52 0.60
CA ILE A 25 14.81 -9.43 1.99
C ILE A 25 15.93 -8.93 2.93
N THR A 26 17.16 -9.40 2.75
CA THR A 26 18.30 -8.99 3.59
C THR A 26 18.64 -7.51 3.39
N SER A 27 18.69 -7.04 2.13
CA SER A 27 18.95 -5.64 1.81
C SER A 27 17.87 -4.71 2.39
N LEU A 28 16.61 -5.15 2.36
CA LEU A 28 15.53 -4.38 2.98
C LEU A 28 15.68 -4.35 4.50
N HIS A 29 16.01 -5.48 5.14
CA HIS A 29 16.27 -5.54 6.58
C HIS A 29 17.39 -4.59 7.00
N GLU A 30 18.49 -4.57 6.28
CA GLU A 30 19.62 -3.66 6.54
C GLU A 30 19.19 -2.18 6.44
N LYS A 31 18.31 -1.87 5.51
CA LYS A 31 17.82 -0.50 5.26
C LYS A 31 16.84 0.02 6.32
N ILE A 32 15.92 -0.83 6.81
CA ILE A 32 14.82 -0.38 7.67
C ILE A 32 14.84 -0.99 9.09
N GLY A 33 15.76 -1.91 9.37
CA GLY A 33 15.97 -2.49 10.71
C GLY A 33 15.08 -3.67 11.07
N PHE A 34 14.15 -4.07 10.20
CA PHE A 34 13.28 -5.24 10.39
C PHE A 34 12.83 -5.81 9.03
N ILE A 35 12.32 -7.05 9.03
CA ILE A 35 11.75 -7.66 7.82
C ILE A 35 10.23 -7.51 7.87
N PRO A 36 9.60 -6.78 6.93
CA PRO A 36 8.14 -6.72 6.85
C PRO A 36 7.54 -8.11 6.58
N ASN A 37 6.51 -8.45 7.33
CA ASN A 37 5.89 -9.78 7.29
C ASN A 37 5.33 -10.15 5.91
N VAL A 38 5.03 -9.17 5.04
CA VAL A 38 4.62 -9.42 3.66
C VAL A 38 5.68 -10.17 2.87
N PHE A 39 6.97 -9.82 3.03
CA PHE A 39 8.07 -10.48 2.33
C PHE A 39 8.22 -11.94 2.79
N LEU A 40 8.10 -12.17 4.08
CA LEU A 40 8.15 -13.54 4.64
C LEU A 40 6.94 -14.37 4.21
N THR A 41 5.74 -13.77 4.21
CA THR A 41 4.52 -14.49 3.85
C THR A 41 4.48 -14.82 2.35
N LEU A 42 4.80 -13.85 1.48
CA LEU A 42 4.76 -14.06 0.04
C LEU A 42 5.91 -14.93 -0.48
N SER A 43 7.05 -15.00 0.24
CA SER A 43 8.17 -15.89 -0.12
C SER A 43 7.84 -17.38 -0.04
N TYR A 44 6.66 -17.75 0.48
CA TYR A 44 6.10 -19.10 0.39
C TYR A 44 5.97 -19.57 -1.06
N ARG A 45 5.78 -18.66 -2.02
CA ARG A 45 5.70 -18.89 -3.46
C ARG A 45 6.72 -18.02 -4.19
N PRO A 46 7.96 -18.48 -4.37
CA PRO A 46 9.05 -17.66 -4.91
C PRO A 46 8.76 -16.96 -6.24
N ASP A 47 8.14 -17.66 -7.20
CA ASP A 47 7.86 -17.07 -8.52
C ASP A 47 6.74 -16.03 -8.45
N GLU A 48 5.71 -16.28 -7.62
CA GLU A 48 4.66 -15.31 -7.36
C GLU A 48 5.20 -14.08 -6.61
N PHE A 49 6.13 -14.28 -5.66
CA PHE A 49 6.82 -13.18 -4.98
C PHE A 49 7.55 -12.26 -5.98
N ARG A 50 8.31 -12.84 -6.92
CA ARG A 50 9.02 -12.06 -7.95
C ARG A 50 8.06 -11.24 -8.81
N ALA A 51 6.99 -11.86 -9.31
CA ALA A 51 6.00 -11.18 -10.13
C ALA A 51 5.27 -10.06 -9.35
N PHE A 52 4.91 -10.34 -8.09
CA PHE A 52 4.28 -9.36 -7.21
C PHE A 52 5.19 -8.15 -6.97
N MET A 53 6.46 -8.38 -6.60
CA MET A 53 7.41 -7.30 -6.34
C MET A 53 7.74 -6.52 -7.59
N ALA A 54 7.90 -7.18 -8.73
CA ALA A 54 8.17 -6.51 -10.00
C ALA A 54 7.03 -5.55 -10.39
N TYR A 55 5.77 -5.97 -10.21
CA TYR A 55 4.63 -5.09 -10.51
C TYR A 55 4.46 -3.98 -9.47
N HIS A 56 4.65 -4.31 -8.18
CA HIS A 56 4.70 -3.31 -7.11
C HIS A 56 5.70 -2.19 -7.43
N ASP A 57 6.93 -2.54 -7.76
CA ASP A 57 7.99 -1.58 -8.00
C ASP A 57 7.72 -0.75 -9.27
N ALA A 58 7.19 -1.38 -10.33
CA ALA A 58 6.78 -0.68 -11.54
C ALA A 58 5.75 0.42 -11.26
N LEU A 59 4.81 0.20 -10.34
CA LEU A 59 3.81 1.19 -9.95
C LEU A 59 4.38 2.24 -8.97
N MET A 60 5.07 1.77 -7.92
CA MET A 60 5.44 2.63 -6.81
C MET A 60 6.68 3.50 -7.08
N GLU A 61 7.64 3.01 -7.89
CA GLU A 61 8.85 3.75 -8.23
C GLU A 61 8.72 4.57 -9.53
N ARG A 62 7.63 4.41 -10.28
CA ARG A 62 7.37 5.23 -11.47
C ARG A 62 7.38 6.71 -11.10
N GLN A 63 8.10 7.51 -11.90
CA GLN A 63 8.07 8.96 -11.82
C GLN A 63 6.89 9.47 -12.64
N GLY A 64 6.05 10.33 -12.06
CA GLY A 64 4.84 10.88 -12.68
C GLY A 64 4.30 12.04 -11.85
N GLY A 65 3.05 12.43 -12.08
CA GLY A 65 2.40 13.53 -11.37
C GLY A 65 1.96 13.20 -9.94
N LEU A 66 1.97 11.91 -9.54
CA LEU A 66 1.68 11.52 -8.18
C LEU A 66 2.93 11.57 -7.29
N THR A 67 2.85 12.27 -6.19
CA THR A 67 3.88 12.22 -5.14
C THR A 67 3.91 10.86 -4.45
N LYS A 68 5.04 10.52 -3.83
CA LYS A 68 5.15 9.27 -3.04
C LYS A 68 4.13 9.22 -1.90
N ALA A 69 3.75 10.36 -1.31
CA ALA A 69 2.71 10.44 -0.29
C ALA A 69 1.32 10.15 -0.86
N GLU A 70 0.99 10.71 -2.03
CA GLU A 70 -0.29 10.47 -2.70
C GLU A 70 -0.49 9.00 -3.07
N LYS A 71 0.55 8.33 -3.57
CA LYS A 71 0.51 6.87 -3.81
C LYS A 71 0.15 6.10 -2.52
N GLU A 72 0.75 6.47 -1.39
CA GLU A 72 0.40 5.84 -0.10
C GLU A 72 -1.01 6.20 0.39
N MET A 73 -1.49 7.42 0.13
CA MET A 73 -2.89 7.79 0.45
C MET A 73 -3.89 6.90 -0.27
N ILE A 74 -3.66 6.62 -1.58
CA ILE A 74 -4.48 5.69 -2.35
C ILE A 74 -4.51 4.32 -1.68
N ILE A 75 -3.34 3.80 -1.31
CA ILE A 75 -3.20 2.48 -0.69
C ILE A 75 -3.94 2.43 0.65
N VAL A 76 -3.75 3.44 1.51
CA VAL A 76 -4.40 3.47 2.83
C VAL A 76 -5.91 3.53 2.71
N ALA A 77 -6.45 4.42 1.88
CA ALA A 77 -7.90 4.58 1.71
C ALA A 77 -8.56 3.31 1.14
N THR A 78 -7.99 2.74 0.07
CA THR A 78 -8.53 1.55 -0.59
C THR A 78 -8.36 0.29 0.25
N SER A 79 -7.23 0.18 0.98
CA SER A 79 -6.99 -0.95 1.90
C SER A 79 -7.93 -0.92 3.11
N ASN A 80 -8.25 0.28 3.63
CA ASN A 80 -9.26 0.41 4.68
C ASN A 80 -10.63 -0.04 4.18
N LYS A 81 -11.02 0.38 2.99
CA LYS A 81 -12.27 -0.06 2.35
C LYS A 81 -12.35 -1.58 2.18
N ASN A 82 -11.23 -2.21 1.83
CA ASN A 82 -11.11 -3.67 1.70
C ASN A 82 -10.90 -4.41 3.04
N GLY A 83 -10.89 -3.73 4.18
CA GLY A 83 -10.68 -4.33 5.50
C GLY A 83 -9.31 -4.99 5.66
N CYS A 84 -8.27 -4.49 4.99
CA CYS A 84 -6.93 -5.05 5.09
C CYS A 84 -6.13 -4.43 6.25
N GLN A 85 -6.15 -5.07 7.41
CA GLN A 85 -5.41 -4.58 8.58
C GLN A 85 -3.91 -4.43 8.29
N TYR A 86 -3.29 -5.42 7.65
CA TYR A 86 -1.86 -5.37 7.31
C TYR A 86 -1.53 -4.12 6.50
N CYS A 87 -2.25 -3.93 5.39
CA CYS A 87 -1.95 -2.87 4.45
C CYS A 87 -2.21 -1.47 5.04
N VAL A 88 -3.32 -1.30 5.78
CA VAL A 88 -3.62 -0.01 6.44
C VAL A 88 -2.51 0.37 7.44
N ILE A 89 -2.03 -0.58 8.24
CA ILE A 89 -1.01 -0.30 9.25
C ILE A 89 0.37 -0.07 8.61
N ALA A 90 0.78 -0.93 7.67
CA ALA A 90 2.09 -0.84 7.04
C ALA A 90 2.21 0.42 6.15
N HIS A 91 1.26 0.62 5.25
CA HIS A 91 1.25 1.78 4.35
C HIS A 91 0.87 3.08 5.07
N GLY A 92 0.07 3.01 6.13
CA GLY A 92 -0.17 4.15 7.00
C GLY A 92 1.12 4.63 7.68
N ALA A 93 2.01 3.72 8.08
CA ALA A 93 3.33 4.08 8.60
C ALA A 93 4.18 4.78 7.55
N ILE A 94 4.22 4.24 6.33
CA ILE A 94 4.98 4.83 5.22
C ILE A 94 4.39 6.20 4.83
N LEU A 95 3.06 6.33 4.81
CA LEU A 95 2.38 7.59 4.53
C LEU A 95 2.78 8.68 5.52
N ARG A 96 2.75 8.39 6.84
CA ARG A 96 3.19 9.35 7.86
C ARG A 96 4.61 9.85 7.62
N VAL A 97 5.52 8.95 7.28
CA VAL A 97 6.92 9.31 6.98
C VAL A 97 7.03 10.14 5.70
N ARG A 98 6.35 9.75 4.62
CA ARG A 98 6.43 10.43 3.32
C ARG A 98 5.74 11.78 3.32
N ALA A 99 4.62 11.92 4.02
CA ALA A 99 3.90 13.18 4.18
C ALA A 99 4.50 14.08 5.26
N LYS A 100 5.38 13.54 6.14
CA LYS A 100 5.90 14.22 7.34
C LYS A 100 4.76 14.70 8.26
N ASP A 101 3.71 13.92 8.34
CA ASP A 101 2.52 14.20 9.13
C ASP A 101 2.10 12.95 9.91
N PRO A 102 2.17 12.95 11.26
CA PRO A 102 1.86 11.80 12.09
C PRO A 102 0.36 11.44 12.13
N LEU A 103 -0.51 12.36 11.71
CA LEU A 103 -1.98 12.20 11.80
C LEU A 103 -2.63 11.79 10.48
N ILE A 104 -1.99 12.07 9.34
CA ILE A 104 -2.58 11.98 8.01
C ILE A 104 -3.12 10.58 7.70
N ALA A 105 -2.40 9.53 8.10
CA ALA A 105 -2.79 8.16 7.79
C ALA A 105 -4.11 7.76 8.48
N ASP A 106 -4.29 8.19 9.72
CA ASP A 106 -5.50 7.90 10.49
C ASP A 106 -6.70 8.68 9.91
N GLN A 107 -6.50 9.94 9.53
CA GLN A 107 -7.52 10.77 8.91
C GLN A 107 -7.98 10.18 7.56
N VAL A 108 -7.02 9.82 6.68
CA VAL A 108 -7.30 9.23 5.36
C VAL A 108 -8.00 7.88 5.50
N ALA A 109 -7.56 7.03 6.42
CA ALA A 109 -8.15 5.73 6.64
C ALA A 109 -9.60 5.81 7.11
N ILE A 110 -9.90 6.69 8.07
CA ILE A 110 -11.22 6.77 8.68
C ILE A 110 -12.21 7.53 7.80
N ASN A 111 -11.83 8.73 7.33
CA ASN A 111 -12.69 9.56 6.50
C ASN A 111 -11.88 10.62 5.71
N TYR A 112 -11.38 10.23 4.56
CA TYR A 112 -10.55 11.12 3.71
C TYR A 112 -11.26 12.43 3.33
N LYS A 113 -12.59 12.46 3.26
CA LYS A 113 -13.35 13.66 2.92
C LYS A 113 -13.24 14.76 3.99
N LYS A 114 -12.91 14.38 5.23
CA LYS A 114 -12.69 15.28 6.36
C LYS A 114 -11.21 15.39 6.76
N ALA A 115 -10.33 14.70 6.05
CA ALA A 115 -8.88 14.78 6.29
C ALA A 115 -8.32 16.14 5.87
N ASP A 116 -7.23 16.54 6.50
CA ASP A 116 -6.48 17.77 6.20
C ASP A 116 -5.62 17.63 4.94
N ILE A 117 -6.29 17.38 3.82
CA ILE A 117 -5.71 17.18 2.49
C ILE A 117 -6.37 18.10 1.46
N SER A 118 -5.68 18.33 0.34
CA SER A 118 -6.18 19.22 -0.73
C SER A 118 -7.41 18.63 -1.45
N GLU A 119 -8.17 19.49 -2.13
CA GLU A 119 -9.30 19.04 -2.97
C GLU A 119 -8.84 18.13 -4.11
N ARG A 120 -7.64 18.38 -4.67
CA ARG A 120 -7.00 17.48 -5.64
C ARG A 120 -6.82 16.06 -5.05
N GLN A 121 -6.32 15.95 -3.84
CA GLN A 121 -6.15 14.66 -3.16
C GLN A 121 -7.48 14.00 -2.81
N LYS A 122 -8.50 14.77 -2.46
CA LYS A 122 -9.86 14.24 -2.24
C LYS A 122 -10.47 13.69 -3.53
N ALA A 123 -10.29 14.39 -4.67
CA ALA A 123 -10.72 13.92 -5.98
C ALA A 123 -10.03 12.59 -6.34
N MET A 124 -8.71 12.51 -6.18
CA MET A 124 -7.91 11.29 -6.36
C MET A 124 -8.46 10.11 -5.55
N LEU A 125 -8.71 10.32 -4.26
CA LEU A 125 -9.20 9.25 -3.37
C LEU A 125 -10.65 8.87 -3.67
N THR A 126 -11.47 9.81 -4.12
CA THR A 126 -12.84 9.53 -4.57
C THR A 126 -12.82 8.58 -5.77
N PHE A 127 -11.96 8.85 -6.75
CA PHE A 127 -11.81 7.97 -7.91
C PHE A 127 -11.21 6.61 -7.53
N ALA A 128 -10.16 6.56 -6.72
CA ALA A 128 -9.58 5.31 -6.24
C ALA A 128 -10.60 4.41 -5.52
N LEU A 129 -11.48 5.01 -4.70
CA LEU A 129 -12.56 4.27 -4.05
C LEU A 129 -13.65 3.83 -5.02
N LYS A 130 -13.96 4.60 -6.07
CA LYS A 130 -14.86 4.18 -7.15
C LYS A 130 -14.28 2.99 -7.91
N VAL A 131 -12.97 3.00 -8.23
CA VAL A 131 -12.27 1.83 -8.81
C VAL A 131 -12.37 0.61 -7.91
N THR A 132 -12.29 0.80 -6.59
CA THR A 132 -12.37 -0.29 -5.60
C THR A 132 -13.76 -0.90 -5.51
N ASP A 133 -14.80 -0.06 -5.50
CA ASP A 133 -16.17 -0.48 -5.17
C ASP A 133 -16.99 -0.86 -6.40
N ASP A 134 -16.85 -0.09 -7.48
CA ASP A 134 -17.70 -0.22 -8.67
C ASP A 134 -16.95 0.21 -9.94
N SER A 135 -15.85 -0.46 -10.24
CA SER A 135 -15.01 -0.13 -11.41
C SER A 135 -15.75 -0.14 -12.75
N LYS A 136 -16.86 -0.90 -12.84
CA LYS A 136 -17.71 -0.94 -14.06
C LYS A 136 -18.51 0.34 -14.29
N SER A 137 -18.66 1.21 -13.29
CA SER A 137 -19.38 2.49 -13.40
C SER A 137 -18.47 3.67 -13.75
N ILE A 138 -17.17 3.42 -13.98
CA ILE A 138 -16.24 4.46 -14.42
C ILE A 138 -16.62 4.93 -15.82
N SER A 139 -16.68 6.23 -16.01
CA SER A 139 -17.09 6.89 -17.24
C SER A 139 -16.15 8.03 -17.63
N ASP A 140 -16.38 8.64 -18.78
CA ASP A 140 -15.58 9.77 -19.24
C ASP A 140 -15.69 10.98 -18.29
N GLU A 141 -16.84 11.17 -17.62
CA GLU A 141 -17.00 12.22 -16.61
C GLU A 141 -16.06 12.08 -15.41
N ASP A 142 -15.65 10.86 -15.05
CA ASP A 142 -14.65 10.65 -14.00
C ASP A 142 -13.28 11.15 -14.44
N PHE A 143 -12.92 10.95 -15.71
CA PHE A 143 -11.67 11.43 -16.29
C PHE A 143 -11.67 12.97 -16.43
N GLU A 144 -12.79 13.56 -16.90
CA GLU A 144 -12.96 15.01 -16.95
C GLU A 144 -12.81 15.63 -15.57
N TYR A 145 -13.51 15.08 -14.57
CA TYR A 145 -13.42 15.53 -13.18
C TYR A 145 -11.99 15.49 -12.64
N LEU A 146 -11.22 14.42 -12.89
CA LEU A 146 -9.83 14.32 -12.46
C LEU A 146 -8.93 15.30 -13.22
N SER A 147 -9.15 15.48 -14.52
CA SER A 147 -8.44 16.47 -15.34
C SER A 147 -8.64 17.90 -14.82
N GLU A 148 -9.85 18.29 -14.43
CA GLU A 148 -10.14 19.57 -13.78
C GLU A 148 -9.40 19.76 -12.46
N HIS A 149 -9.02 18.66 -11.78
CA HIS A 149 -8.21 18.65 -10.57
C HIS A 149 -6.70 18.51 -10.84
N GLY A 150 -6.28 18.62 -12.12
CA GLY A 150 -4.87 18.66 -12.52
C GLY A 150 -4.20 17.30 -12.62
N PHE A 151 -4.95 16.22 -12.87
CA PHE A 151 -4.41 14.91 -13.18
C PHE A 151 -4.37 14.70 -14.69
N SER A 152 -3.24 14.21 -15.21
CA SER A 152 -3.12 13.72 -16.57
C SER A 152 -3.71 12.31 -16.71
N ASP A 153 -3.92 11.84 -17.94
CA ASP A 153 -4.34 10.46 -18.21
C ASP A 153 -3.36 9.43 -17.62
N ASP A 154 -2.07 9.74 -17.65
CA ASP A 154 -1.02 8.92 -17.03
C ASP A 154 -1.16 8.86 -15.51
N ASP A 155 -1.53 9.97 -14.86
CA ASP A 155 -1.78 9.99 -13.42
C ASP A 155 -3.04 9.20 -13.07
N ILE A 156 -4.08 9.30 -13.88
CA ILE A 156 -5.33 8.52 -13.73
C ILE A 156 -5.04 7.03 -13.86
N TRP A 157 -4.19 6.67 -14.84
CA TRP A 157 -3.72 5.28 -14.98
C TRP A 157 -2.99 4.81 -13.71
N ASP A 158 -2.09 5.62 -13.16
CA ASP A 158 -1.35 5.29 -11.94
C ASP A 158 -2.29 5.12 -10.74
N ILE A 159 -3.29 6.01 -10.57
CA ILE A 159 -4.29 5.90 -9.49
C ILE A 159 -5.04 4.57 -9.60
N ALA A 160 -5.55 4.25 -10.80
CA ALA A 160 -6.29 3.02 -11.03
C ALA A 160 -5.42 1.77 -10.90
N GLY A 161 -4.20 1.81 -11.44
CA GLY A 161 -3.23 0.71 -11.38
C GLY A 161 -2.82 0.37 -9.94
N ILE A 162 -2.49 1.38 -9.14
CA ILE A 162 -2.17 1.22 -7.71
C ILE A 162 -3.38 0.63 -6.97
N THR A 163 -4.58 1.16 -7.23
CA THR A 163 -5.81 0.67 -6.61
C THR A 163 -6.06 -0.80 -6.93
N ALA A 164 -5.94 -1.20 -8.20
CA ALA A 164 -6.16 -2.58 -8.65
C ALA A 164 -5.12 -3.53 -8.04
N PHE A 165 -3.84 -3.15 -8.04
CA PHE A 165 -2.77 -3.93 -7.43
C PHE A 165 -2.99 -4.13 -5.93
N PHE A 166 -3.36 -3.08 -5.20
CA PHE A 166 -3.63 -3.22 -3.77
C PHE A 166 -4.95 -3.94 -3.49
N GLY A 167 -5.89 -3.96 -4.42
CA GLY A 167 -7.03 -4.87 -4.39
C GLY A 167 -6.61 -6.35 -4.36
N LEU A 168 -5.59 -6.74 -5.15
CA LEU A 168 -4.93 -8.04 -5.09
C LEU A 168 -4.21 -8.22 -3.74
N SER A 169 -3.32 -7.28 -3.38
CA SER A 169 -2.50 -7.34 -2.16
C SER A 169 -3.34 -7.47 -0.89
N ASN A 170 -4.43 -6.73 -0.78
CA ASN A 170 -5.35 -6.78 0.35
C ASN A 170 -5.97 -8.17 0.52
N ARG A 171 -6.37 -8.81 -0.58
CA ARG A 171 -6.93 -10.17 -0.56
C ARG A 171 -5.86 -11.18 -0.14
N MET A 172 -4.64 -11.06 -0.66
CA MET A 172 -3.51 -11.90 -0.25
C MET A 172 -3.24 -11.77 1.26
N ALA A 173 -3.19 -10.56 1.78
CA ALA A 173 -2.98 -10.31 3.21
C ALA A 173 -4.11 -10.87 4.08
N ASN A 174 -5.36 -10.68 3.65
CA ASN A 174 -6.53 -11.13 4.40
C ASN A 174 -6.63 -12.66 4.47
N PHE A 175 -6.54 -13.39 3.34
CA PHE A 175 -6.69 -14.85 3.37
C PHE A 175 -5.51 -15.56 4.05
N THR A 176 -4.32 -14.98 3.98
CA THR A 176 -3.14 -15.51 4.69
C THR A 176 -3.15 -15.17 6.18
N SER A 177 -4.07 -14.34 6.65
CA SER A 177 -4.08 -13.79 8.01
C SER A 177 -2.77 -13.08 8.36
N MET A 178 -2.21 -12.35 7.40
CA MET A 178 -0.94 -11.64 7.56
C MET A 178 -1.04 -10.58 8.66
N ARG A 179 -0.09 -10.60 9.60
CA ARG A 179 -0.04 -9.65 10.70
C ARG A 179 0.91 -8.51 10.42
N PRO A 180 0.53 -7.26 10.73
CA PRO A 180 1.46 -6.15 10.67
C PRO A 180 2.60 -6.32 11.67
N ASN A 181 3.80 -5.88 11.28
CA ASN A 181 4.93 -5.80 12.20
C ASN A 181 4.65 -4.74 13.29
N PRO A 182 5.07 -4.96 14.54
CA PRO A 182 4.90 -3.98 15.62
C PRO A 182 5.54 -2.63 15.35
N GLU A 183 6.63 -2.61 14.58
CA GLU A 183 7.38 -1.42 14.18
C GLU A 183 6.51 -0.42 13.40
N PHE A 184 5.62 -0.90 12.52
CA PHE A 184 4.73 -0.04 11.75
C PHE A 184 3.75 0.78 12.59
N TYR A 185 3.37 0.29 13.78
CA TYR A 185 2.46 1.03 14.67
C TYR A 185 3.11 2.30 15.25
N LYS A 186 4.44 2.35 15.34
CA LYS A 186 5.20 3.46 15.91
C LYS A 186 5.79 4.39 14.86
N MET A 187 6.13 3.85 13.69
CA MET A 187 6.84 4.57 12.63
C MET A 187 6.07 5.82 12.19
N GLY A 188 6.77 6.98 12.21
CA GLY A 188 6.24 8.27 11.78
C GLY A 188 5.20 8.89 12.72
N ARG A 189 5.08 8.46 13.99
CA ARG A 189 4.14 9.03 14.96
C ARG A 189 4.76 10.07 15.89
N GLU A 190 6.08 10.20 15.91
CA GLU A 190 6.73 11.22 16.73
C GLU A 190 6.54 12.59 16.08
N ILE A 191 6.03 13.54 16.88
CA ILE A 191 5.96 14.97 16.53
C ILE A 191 7.28 15.56 17.03
N ASN A 192 8.20 15.88 16.13
CA ASN A 192 9.43 16.62 16.44
C ASN A 192 9.14 18.12 16.56
#